data_e9e63047eb0edacaf6373ca0193be90c
#
_entry.id   e9e63047eb0edacaf6373ca0193be90c
#
_cell.length_a   1.000
_cell.length_b   1.000
_cell.length_c   1.000
_cell.angle_alpha   90.00
_cell.angle_beta   90.00
_cell.angle_gamma   90.00
#
_symmetry.space_group_name_H-M   'P 1'
#
loop_
_entity.id
_entity.type
_entity.pdbx_description
1 polymer ?
#
loop_
_entity_poly.entity_id
_entity_poly.type
_entity_poly.pdbx_seq_one_letter_code
_entity_poly.pdbx_strand_id
1 'polypeptide(L)'
;MKIHEYQGKEIFKKHNIATPNGIPAFTVEEALEAYNSLKSDIVAVKAQIHAGGRGKGGGVKIAKNKDEAEKHIKNIFGMNLITHQTGEEGKKVERLYLEGGIDIKSEFYTAITLDRSKEMDVFMVSTEGGVEIEKVASETPEKIIKIW
;
A
#
# COMPACT_ATOMS: atom_id res chain seq x y z
N MET A 1 3.99 -1.14 -16.73
CA MET A 1 4.86 -0.32 -15.85
C MET A 1 4.46 -0.63 -14.42
N LYS A 2 5.41 -0.82 -13.52
CA LYS A 2 5.14 -1.05 -12.09
C LYS A 2 5.63 0.18 -11.32
N ILE A 3 4.75 0.76 -10.50
CA ILE A 3 5.06 1.90 -9.64
C ILE A 3 4.85 1.51 -8.18
N HIS A 4 5.53 2.18 -7.26
CA HIS A 4 5.30 2.03 -5.82
C HIS A 4 4.07 2.83 -5.37
N GLU A 5 3.54 2.50 -4.21
CA GLU A 5 2.38 3.18 -3.61
C GLU A 5 2.59 4.70 -3.51
N TYR A 6 3.75 5.15 -3.03
CA TYR A 6 4.03 6.58 -2.90
C TYR A 6 4.00 7.31 -4.25
N GLN A 7 4.50 6.68 -5.33
CA GLN A 7 4.47 7.24 -6.69
C GLN A 7 3.03 7.35 -7.21
N GLY A 8 2.19 6.34 -6.95
CA GLY A 8 0.76 6.40 -7.26
C GLY A 8 0.06 7.54 -6.54
N LYS A 9 0.36 7.74 -5.25
CA LYS A 9 -0.20 8.84 -4.46
C LYS A 9 0.29 10.22 -4.92
N GLU A 10 1.51 10.34 -5.40
CA GLU A 10 2.01 11.56 -6.04
C GLU A 10 1.21 11.91 -7.30
N ILE A 11 0.90 10.89 -8.13
CA ILE A 11 0.05 11.08 -9.30
C ILE A 11 -1.36 11.51 -8.87
N PHE A 12 -1.95 10.88 -7.87
CA PHE A 12 -3.26 11.27 -7.35
C PHE A 12 -3.28 12.73 -6.87
N LYS A 13 -2.27 13.15 -6.12
CA LYS A 13 -2.12 14.55 -5.69
C LYS A 13 -2.06 15.53 -6.85
N LYS A 14 -1.31 15.19 -7.92
CA LYS A 14 -1.24 16.03 -9.14
C LYS A 14 -2.60 16.20 -9.82
N HIS A 15 -3.48 15.22 -9.65
CA HIS A 15 -4.85 15.26 -10.21
C HIS A 15 -5.91 15.67 -9.18
N ASN A 16 -5.51 16.29 -8.06
CA ASN A 16 -6.40 16.75 -6.99
C ASN A 16 -7.26 15.64 -6.36
N ILE A 17 -6.78 14.39 -6.42
CA ILE A 17 -7.41 13.27 -5.70
C ILE A 17 -6.84 13.26 -4.27
N ALA A 18 -7.73 13.37 -3.29
CA ALA A 18 -7.34 13.39 -1.88
C ALA A 18 -6.62 12.09 -1.48
N THR A 19 -5.47 12.25 -0.83
CA THR A 19 -4.72 11.15 -0.23
C THR A 19 -4.25 11.54 1.16
N PRO A 20 -4.04 10.58 2.08
CA PRO A 20 -3.40 10.89 3.35
C PRO A 20 -2.03 11.52 3.14
N ASN A 21 -1.59 12.34 4.10
CA ASN A 21 -0.24 12.88 4.06
C ASN A 21 0.76 11.76 4.29
N GLY A 22 1.76 11.70 3.42
CA GLY A 22 2.80 10.68 3.54
C GLY A 22 4.08 11.13 2.85
N ILE A 23 5.19 10.56 3.32
CA ILE A 23 6.55 10.91 2.93
C ILE A 23 7.31 9.61 2.62
N PRO A 24 7.89 9.46 1.41
CA PRO A 24 8.79 8.35 1.10
C PRO A 24 10.14 8.57 1.77
N ALA A 25 10.80 7.47 2.14
CA ALA A 25 12.12 7.47 2.75
C ALA A 25 12.96 6.34 2.16
N PHE A 26 14.23 6.61 1.89
CA PHE A 26 15.18 5.71 1.23
C PHE A 26 16.32 5.29 2.17
N THR A 27 16.35 5.84 3.39
CA THR A 27 17.21 5.44 4.49
C THR A 27 16.40 5.40 5.80
N VAL A 28 17.01 4.83 6.84
CA VAL A 28 16.42 4.83 8.19
C VAL A 28 16.32 6.24 8.74
N GLU A 29 17.35 7.06 8.50
CA GLU A 29 17.42 8.46 8.95
C GLU A 29 16.31 9.30 8.31
N GLU A 30 16.16 9.21 6.99
CA GLU A 30 15.04 9.87 6.27
C GLU A 30 13.67 9.44 6.79
N ALA A 31 13.51 8.15 7.14
CA ALA A 31 12.26 7.65 7.69
C ALA A 31 11.96 8.24 9.08
N LEU A 32 12.97 8.40 9.93
CA LEU A 32 12.81 9.05 11.25
C LEU A 32 12.47 10.54 11.11
N GLU A 33 13.09 11.23 10.15
CA GLU A 33 12.75 12.62 9.83
C GLU A 33 11.33 12.75 9.28
N ALA A 34 10.92 11.84 8.39
CA ALA A 34 9.57 11.78 7.85
C ALA A 34 8.53 11.58 8.95
N TYR A 35 8.79 10.68 9.92
CA TYR A 35 7.91 10.50 11.07
C TYR A 35 7.71 11.80 11.86
N ASN A 36 8.81 12.50 12.19
CA ASN A 36 8.75 13.75 12.93
C ASN A 36 8.00 14.87 12.16
N SER A 37 8.08 14.84 10.82
CA SER A 37 7.48 15.85 9.95
C SER A 37 5.97 15.67 9.75
N LEU A 38 5.46 14.45 9.86
CA LEU A 38 4.03 14.14 9.63
C LEU A 38 3.09 14.72 10.67
N LYS A 39 3.57 14.99 11.90
CA LYS A 39 2.76 15.58 13.00
C LYS A 39 1.40 14.88 13.18
N SER A 40 1.38 13.57 13.10
CA SER A 40 0.19 12.73 13.24
C SER A 40 0.32 11.86 14.49
N ASP A 41 -0.75 11.70 15.24
CA ASP A 41 -0.78 10.84 16.45
C ASP A 41 -0.57 9.37 16.10
N ILE A 42 -0.93 8.98 14.89
CA ILE A 42 -0.77 7.63 14.37
C ILE A 42 -0.07 7.70 13.02
N VAL A 43 0.97 6.90 12.85
CA VAL A 43 1.72 6.81 11.59
C VAL A 43 1.82 5.36 11.14
N ALA A 44 1.45 5.09 9.89
CA ALA A 44 1.69 3.82 9.25
C ALA A 44 3.08 3.79 8.61
N VAL A 45 3.92 2.85 9.03
CA VAL A 45 5.23 2.56 8.41
C VAL A 45 5.03 1.44 7.40
N LYS A 46 5.21 1.74 6.12
CA LYS A 46 4.85 0.85 5.01
C LYS A 46 6.06 0.53 4.13
N ALA A 47 6.44 -0.74 4.06
CA ALA A 47 7.41 -1.23 3.07
C ALA A 47 6.98 -0.88 1.64
N GLN A 48 7.91 -0.46 0.80
CA GLN A 48 7.67 -0.19 -0.60
C GLN A 48 8.37 -1.23 -1.47
N ILE A 49 7.60 -2.24 -1.87
CA ILE A 49 8.01 -3.27 -2.84
C ILE A 49 6.92 -3.40 -3.93
N HIS A 50 7.28 -3.95 -5.08
CA HIS A 50 6.34 -4.20 -6.17
C HIS A 50 5.57 -5.52 -5.96
N ALA A 51 4.88 -5.63 -4.82
CA ALA A 51 4.02 -6.76 -4.48
C ALA A 51 2.88 -6.34 -3.54
N GLY A 52 1.76 -7.01 -3.67
CA GLY A 52 0.63 -6.95 -2.74
C GLY A 52 0.88 -7.81 -1.49
N GLY A 53 -0.08 -7.78 -0.55
CA GLY A 53 -0.01 -8.61 0.67
C GLY A 53 1.01 -8.14 1.71
N ARG A 54 1.59 -6.94 1.55
CA ARG A 54 2.64 -6.41 2.44
C ARG A 54 2.23 -6.38 3.92
N GLY A 55 0.96 -6.07 4.21
CA GLY A 55 0.45 -6.05 5.58
C GLY A 55 0.53 -7.43 6.24
N LYS A 56 0.06 -8.47 5.56
CA LYS A 56 0.12 -9.87 6.04
C LYS A 56 1.57 -10.36 6.18
N GLY A 57 2.46 -9.93 5.28
CA GLY A 57 3.89 -10.25 5.35
C GLY A 57 4.67 -9.48 6.43
N GLY A 58 4.01 -8.60 7.19
CA GLY A 58 4.66 -7.81 8.25
C GLY A 58 5.34 -6.53 7.76
N GLY A 59 5.20 -6.18 6.48
CA GLY A 59 5.76 -4.98 5.87
C GLY A 59 4.94 -3.69 6.10
N VAL A 60 3.86 -3.75 6.89
CA VAL A 60 3.07 -2.59 7.31
C VAL A 60 2.85 -2.66 8.80
N LYS A 61 3.22 -1.61 9.52
CA LYS A 61 3.04 -1.48 10.97
C LYS A 61 2.53 -0.09 11.33
N ILE A 62 1.71 -0.04 12.36
CA ILE A 62 1.18 1.21 12.91
C ILE A 62 2.01 1.60 14.12
N ALA A 63 2.48 2.83 14.13
CA ALA A 63 3.19 3.45 15.25
C ALA A 63 2.31 4.54 15.89
N LYS A 64 2.17 4.48 17.21
CA LYS A 64 1.40 5.43 18.04
C LYS A 64 2.31 6.39 18.82
N ASN A 65 3.60 6.18 18.75
CA ASN A 65 4.62 7.00 19.38
C ASN A 65 5.97 6.83 18.66
N LYS A 66 6.93 7.65 19.04
CA LYS A 66 8.26 7.68 18.40
C LYS A 66 9.02 6.37 18.57
N ASP A 67 8.94 5.74 19.74
CA ASP A 67 9.70 4.52 20.02
C ASP A 67 9.19 3.35 19.16
N GLU A 68 7.86 3.24 19.00
CA GLU A 68 7.26 2.28 18.09
C GLU A 68 7.65 2.56 16.62
N ALA A 69 7.63 3.82 16.21
CA ALA A 69 8.01 4.21 14.86
C ALA A 69 9.47 3.82 14.57
N GLU A 70 10.39 4.18 15.45
CA GLU A 70 11.81 3.83 15.31
C GLU A 70 12.03 2.31 15.24
N LYS A 71 11.36 1.56 16.13
CA LYS A 71 11.39 0.10 16.11
C LYS A 71 10.87 -0.47 14.79
N HIS A 72 9.74 0.02 14.30
CA HIS A 72 9.15 -0.47 13.06
C HIS A 72 9.98 -0.10 11.84
N ILE A 73 10.50 1.12 11.77
CA ILE A 73 11.39 1.58 10.71
C ILE A 73 12.62 0.67 10.61
N LYS A 74 13.33 0.45 11.73
CA LYS A 74 14.53 -0.39 11.77
C LYS A 74 14.25 -1.86 11.42
N ASN A 75 13.09 -2.38 11.82
CA ASN A 75 12.71 -3.78 11.55
C ASN A 75 12.27 -4.00 10.09
N ILE A 76 11.59 -3.03 9.50
CA ILE A 76 11.04 -3.18 8.14
C ILE A 76 12.07 -2.79 7.07
N PHE A 77 12.88 -1.75 7.33
CA PHE A 77 13.93 -1.37 6.39
C PHE A 77 15.01 -2.45 6.29
N GLY A 78 15.31 -2.88 5.09
CA GLY A 78 16.30 -3.93 4.83
C GLY A 78 15.80 -5.37 5.03
N MET A 79 14.58 -5.58 5.58
CA MET A 79 14.03 -6.93 5.69
C MET A 79 13.79 -7.57 4.32
N ASN A 80 13.84 -8.88 4.27
CA ASN A 80 13.37 -9.64 3.11
C ASN A 80 11.87 -9.94 3.30
N LEU A 81 11.00 -9.20 2.59
CA LEU A 81 9.56 -9.28 2.76
C LEU A 81 8.96 -10.36 1.84
N ILE A 82 8.40 -11.38 2.45
CA ILE A 82 7.72 -12.48 1.78
C ILE A 82 6.21 -12.19 1.75
N THR A 83 5.61 -12.29 0.57
CA THR A 83 4.17 -12.18 0.34
C THR A 83 3.75 -13.26 -0.66
N HIS A 84 2.45 -13.47 -0.84
CA HIS A 84 1.94 -14.40 -1.87
C HIS A 84 2.37 -14.03 -3.31
N GLN A 85 2.81 -12.79 -3.54
CA GLN A 85 3.24 -12.32 -4.87
C GLN A 85 4.77 -12.27 -5.05
N THR A 86 5.56 -12.42 -3.99
CA THR A 86 7.03 -12.38 -4.07
C THR A 86 7.68 -13.75 -4.22
N GLY A 87 6.92 -14.82 -3.98
CA GLY A 87 7.48 -16.15 -3.82
C GLY A 87 8.27 -16.30 -2.51
N GLU A 88 8.87 -17.47 -2.32
CA GLU A 88 9.63 -17.81 -1.10
C GLU A 88 10.91 -16.98 -0.95
N GLU A 89 11.47 -16.52 -2.05
CA GLU A 89 12.68 -15.67 -2.05
C GLU A 89 12.41 -14.29 -1.41
N GLY A 90 11.17 -13.81 -1.44
CA GLY A 90 10.81 -12.50 -0.94
C GLY A 90 11.35 -11.34 -1.79
N LYS A 91 11.21 -10.14 -1.26
CA LYS A 91 11.79 -8.91 -1.83
C LYS A 91 12.41 -8.07 -0.72
N LYS A 92 13.65 -7.66 -0.92
CA LYS A 92 14.34 -6.76 0.00
C LYS A 92 13.64 -5.39 0.03
N VAL A 93 13.38 -4.90 1.22
CA VAL A 93 12.78 -3.59 1.45
C VAL A 93 13.87 -2.53 1.47
N GLU A 94 13.98 -1.72 0.43
CA GLU A 94 14.99 -0.68 0.27
C GLU A 94 14.40 0.74 0.39
N ARG A 95 13.11 0.84 0.66
CA ARG A 95 12.40 2.10 0.85
C ARG A 95 11.14 1.92 1.66
N LEU A 96 10.80 2.96 2.40
CA LEU A 96 9.59 3.03 3.21
C LEU A 96 8.68 4.16 2.71
N TYR A 97 7.42 4.08 3.09
CA TYR A 97 6.48 5.18 3.00
C TYR A 97 5.83 5.34 4.36
N LEU A 98 6.03 6.50 4.97
CA LEU A 98 5.41 6.85 6.23
C LEU A 98 4.17 7.68 5.95
N GLU A 99 3.05 7.29 6.49
CA GLU A 99 1.76 7.91 6.20
C GLU A 99 1.00 8.18 7.49
N GLY A 100 0.48 9.41 7.62
CA GLY A 100 -0.39 9.78 8.73
C GLY A 100 -1.66 8.92 8.74
N GLY A 101 -2.06 8.48 9.93
CA GLY A 101 -3.29 7.71 10.12
C GLY A 101 -4.53 8.52 9.75
N ILE A 102 -5.53 7.83 9.23
CA ILE A 102 -6.87 8.37 8.97
C ILE A 102 -7.90 7.44 9.59
N ASP A 103 -9.05 7.98 9.95
CA ASP A 103 -10.18 7.17 10.39
C ASP A 103 -10.90 6.60 9.16
N ILE A 104 -10.74 5.29 8.94
CA ILE A 104 -11.29 4.59 7.79
C ILE A 104 -12.69 4.10 8.13
N LYS A 105 -13.70 4.70 7.51
CA LYS A 105 -15.10 4.27 7.66
C LYS A 105 -15.46 3.08 6.79
N SER A 106 -14.97 3.07 5.56
CA SER A 106 -15.23 2.00 4.58
C SER A 106 -14.09 1.91 3.58
N GLU A 107 -13.80 0.72 3.10
CA GLU A 107 -12.81 0.47 2.06
C GLU A 107 -13.50 -0.14 0.83
N PHE A 108 -13.13 0.35 -0.34
CA PHE A 108 -13.62 -0.14 -1.63
C PHE A 108 -12.43 -0.52 -2.50
N TYR A 109 -12.63 -1.51 -3.35
CA TYR A 109 -11.69 -1.82 -4.41
C TYR A 109 -12.13 -1.15 -5.71
N THR A 110 -11.20 -0.50 -6.39
CA THR A 110 -11.40 0.03 -7.74
C THR A 110 -10.18 -0.26 -8.60
N ALA A 111 -10.41 -0.64 -9.85
CA ALA A 111 -9.34 -0.85 -10.82
C ALA A 111 -9.79 -0.56 -12.24
N ILE A 112 -8.83 -0.17 -13.08
CA ILE A 112 -8.99 -0.12 -14.54
C ILE A 112 -7.92 -1.03 -15.13
N THR A 113 -8.33 -1.96 -15.99
CA THR A 113 -7.41 -2.86 -16.68
C THR A 113 -7.93 -3.21 -18.07
N LEU A 114 -7.05 -3.76 -18.91
CA LEU A 114 -7.45 -4.27 -20.22
C LEU A 114 -8.10 -5.65 -20.07
N ASP A 115 -9.36 -5.78 -20.50
CA ASP A 115 -9.98 -7.08 -20.74
C ASP A 115 -9.58 -7.56 -22.14
N ARG A 116 -8.63 -8.50 -22.17
CA ARG A 116 -8.10 -9.02 -23.43
C ARG A 116 -9.10 -9.84 -24.24
N SER A 117 -10.11 -10.41 -23.59
CA SER A 117 -11.14 -11.21 -24.26
C SER A 117 -12.12 -10.33 -25.03
N LYS A 118 -12.33 -9.11 -24.55
CA LYS A 118 -13.21 -8.11 -25.17
C LYS A 118 -12.45 -7.02 -25.91
N GLU A 119 -11.11 -7.02 -25.82
CA GLU A 119 -10.23 -6.00 -26.40
C GLU A 119 -10.60 -4.56 -25.98
N MET A 120 -11.10 -4.42 -24.73
CA MET A 120 -11.60 -3.16 -24.17
C MET A 120 -11.05 -2.95 -22.75
N ASP A 121 -10.93 -1.68 -22.37
CA ASP A 121 -10.70 -1.36 -20.96
C ASP A 121 -11.95 -1.70 -20.14
N VAL A 122 -11.72 -2.27 -18.94
CA VAL A 122 -12.76 -2.58 -17.98
C VAL A 122 -12.51 -1.82 -16.68
N PHE A 123 -13.51 -1.11 -16.21
CA PHE A 123 -13.54 -0.54 -14.87
C PHE A 123 -14.17 -1.55 -13.90
N MET A 124 -13.47 -1.83 -12.82
CA MET A 124 -13.93 -2.77 -11.81
C MET A 124 -14.12 -2.07 -10.47
N VAL A 125 -15.20 -2.39 -9.77
CA VAL A 125 -15.48 -1.92 -8.42
C VAL A 125 -15.98 -3.06 -7.55
N SER A 126 -15.61 -3.03 -6.25
CA SER A 126 -16.15 -3.92 -5.24
C SER A 126 -16.24 -3.22 -3.88
N THR A 127 -17.21 -3.59 -3.08
CA THR A 127 -17.29 -3.21 -1.66
C THR A 127 -16.30 -3.98 -0.78
N GLU A 128 -15.67 -5.00 -1.32
CA GLU A 128 -14.64 -5.80 -0.65
C GLU A 128 -13.27 -5.09 -0.81
N GLY A 129 -13.09 -3.96 -0.12
CA GLY A 129 -11.80 -3.27 -0.03
C GLY A 129 -10.93 -3.83 1.10
N GLY A 130 -9.63 -3.49 1.09
CA GLY A 130 -8.69 -3.90 2.14
C GLY A 130 -8.36 -5.40 2.18
N VAL A 131 -8.86 -6.19 1.22
CA VAL A 131 -8.66 -7.64 1.12
C VAL A 131 -7.92 -8.03 -0.17
N GLU A 132 -7.57 -9.31 -0.30
CA GLU A 132 -6.98 -9.85 -1.53
C GLU A 132 -8.08 -10.00 -2.59
N ILE A 133 -8.12 -9.09 -3.54
CA ILE A 133 -9.15 -9.08 -4.59
C ILE A 133 -9.10 -10.32 -5.47
N GLU A 134 -7.94 -10.95 -5.62
CA GLU A 134 -7.77 -12.21 -6.33
C GLU A 134 -8.58 -13.34 -5.67
N LYS A 135 -8.66 -13.33 -4.33
CA LYS A 135 -9.49 -14.28 -3.59
C LYS A 135 -10.98 -13.99 -3.79
N VAL A 136 -11.39 -12.72 -3.75
CA VAL A 136 -12.78 -12.32 -4.06
C VAL A 136 -13.13 -12.74 -5.48
N ALA A 137 -12.25 -12.54 -6.44
CA ALA A 137 -12.46 -12.93 -7.83
C ALA A 137 -12.63 -14.44 -8.03
N SER A 138 -11.98 -15.26 -7.20
CA SER A 138 -12.08 -16.74 -7.28
C SER A 138 -13.25 -17.33 -6.50
N GLU A 139 -13.59 -16.77 -5.33
CA GLU A 139 -14.59 -17.33 -4.42
C GLU A 139 -15.98 -16.69 -4.57
N THR A 140 -16.02 -15.39 -4.84
CA THR A 140 -17.25 -14.59 -4.91
C THR A 140 -17.19 -13.55 -6.05
N PRO A 141 -17.02 -13.99 -7.31
CA PRO A 141 -16.80 -13.08 -8.46
C PRO A 141 -17.97 -12.10 -8.68
N GLU A 142 -19.17 -12.41 -8.23
CA GLU A 142 -20.35 -11.55 -8.29
C GLU A 142 -20.22 -10.28 -7.46
N LYS A 143 -19.31 -10.24 -6.50
CA LYS A 143 -18.98 -9.04 -5.71
C LYS A 143 -18.12 -8.02 -6.46
N ILE A 144 -17.61 -8.40 -7.64
CA ILE A 144 -16.82 -7.50 -8.49
C ILE A 144 -17.69 -7.07 -9.68
N ILE A 145 -18.14 -5.84 -9.62
CA ILE A 145 -18.90 -5.23 -10.72
C ILE A 145 -17.89 -4.81 -11.81
N LYS A 146 -18.15 -5.22 -13.04
CA LYS A 146 -17.35 -4.89 -14.22
C LYS A 146 -18.16 -4.00 -15.17
N ILE A 147 -17.55 -2.92 -15.62
CA ILE A 147 -18.14 -1.94 -16.55
C ILE A 147 -17.13 -1.77 -17.70
N TRP A 148 -17.57 -2.10 -18.92
CA TRP A 148 -16.79 -1.96 -20.15
C TRP A 148 -17.14 -0.69 -20.89
#